data_0e5f5270da9e1ef59aa27db2d0a90bed
#
_entry.id   0e5f5270da9e1ef59aa27db2d0a90bed
#
_cell.length_a   1.000
_cell.length_b   1.000
_cell.length_c   1.000
_cell.angle_alpha   90.00
_cell.angle_beta   90.00
_cell.angle_gamma   90.00
#
_symmetry.space_group_name_H-M   'P 1'
#
loop_
_entity.id
_entity.type
_entity.pdbx_description
1 polymer ?
#
loop_
_entity_poly.entity_id
_entity_poly.type
_entity_poly.pdbx_seq_one_letter_code
_entity_poly.pdbx_strand_id
1 'polypeptide(L)'
;MDKVGQVPDRYLSEEQRLMRQTCRRYVDEVVRPFISANREREWLFEPAERLPAEMLAEADRAGLRGLGVPDRYGGVGLDPAAEAQTFSIIATEIARGDSGLADKLVQNWKISVLLRALAPRHLQDAWFPR
;
A
#
# COMPACT_ATOMS: atom_id res chain seq x y z
N MET A 1 -1.64 25.76 -4.84
CA MET A 1 -0.88 25.15 -5.94
C MET A 1 -1.38 23.72 -6.09
N ASP A 2 -2.19 23.47 -7.10
CA ASP A 2 -2.66 22.12 -7.40
C ASP A 2 -1.42 21.26 -7.70
N LYS A 3 -1.24 20.22 -6.90
CA LYS A 3 -0.11 19.31 -7.06
C LYS A 3 -0.32 18.53 -8.34
N VAL A 4 0.47 18.82 -9.35
CA VAL A 4 0.47 18.11 -10.63
C VAL A 4 0.51 16.62 -10.37
N GLY A 5 -0.43 15.87 -10.95
CA GLY A 5 -0.50 14.41 -10.87
C GLY A 5 -1.37 13.82 -9.75
N GLN A 6 -2.01 14.61 -8.90
CA GLN A 6 -2.94 14.08 -7.89
C GLN A 6 -4.40 14.19 -8.35
N VAL A 7 -5.16 13.10 -8.19
CA VAL A 7 -6.61 13.14 -8.39
C VAL A 7 -7.23 14.07 -7.33
N PRO A 8 -7.93 15.16 -7.74
CA PRO A 8 -8.57 16.06 -6.79
C PRO A 8 -9.63 15.35 -5.93
N ASP A 9 -9.76 15.78 -4.66
CA ASP A 9 -10.68 15.18 -3.69
C ASP A 9 -12.13 15.10 -4.17
N ARG A 10 -12.56 16.06 -5.01
CA ARG A 10 -13.93 16.08 -5.58
C ARG A 10 -14.25 14.87 -6.47
N TYR A 11 -13.24 14.15 -6.96
CA TYR A 11 -13.44 12.96 -7.79
C TYR A 11 -13.28 11.65 -7.01
N LEU A 12 -13.04 11.73 -5.70
CA LEU A 12 -12.86 10.58 -4.84
C LEU A 12 -14.13 10.27 -4.06
N SER A 13 -14.40 8.97 -3.87
CA SER A 13 -15.38 8.53 -2.89
C SER A 13 -14.93 8.92 -1.48
N GLU A 14 -15.86 8.88 -0.53
CA GLU A 14 -15.54 9.11 0.88
C GLU A 14 -14.52 8.10 1.39
N GLU A 15 -14.68 6.81 1.04
CA GLU A 15 -13.75 5.74 1.37
C GLU A 15 -12.35 6.02 0.82
N GLN A 16 -12.24 6.40 -0.46
CA GLN A 16 -10.95 6.75 -1.07
C GLN A 16 -10.29 7.95 -0.40
N ARG A 17 -11.06 8.94 0.04
CA ARG A 17 -10.55 10.09 0.79
C ARG A 17 -9.98 9.66 2.16
N LEU A 18 -10.72 8.82 2.89
CA LEU A 18 -10.26 8.30 4.19
C LEU A 18 -8.99 7.46 4.04
N MET A 19 -8.95 6.56 3.07
CA MET A 19 -7.76 5.77 2.76
C MET A 19 -6.57 6.66 2.42
N ARG A 20 -6.77 7.69 1.60
CA ARG A 20 -5.71 8.64 1.27
C ARG A 20 -5.21 9.40 2.50
N GLN A 21 -6.09 9.83 3.39
CA GLN A 21 -5.70 10.50 4.64
C GLN A 21 -4.91 9.56 5.56
N THR A 22 -5.36 8.32 5.72
CA THR A 22 -4.65 7.29 6.49
C THR A 22 -3.27 7.04 5.92
N CYS A 23 -3.17 6.92 4.60
CA CYS A 23 -1.91 6.75 3.91
C CYS A 23 -0.95 7.95 4.09
N ARG A 24 -1.46 9.17 3.97
CA ARG A 24 -0.67 10.38 4.21
C ARG A 24 -0.10 10.43 5.63
N ARG A 25 -0.93 10.13 6.61
CA ARG A 25 -0.47 10.07 8.01
C ARG A 25 0.64 9.04 8.18
N TYR A 26 0.44 7.82 7.66
CA TYR A 26 1.48 6.80 7.67
C TYR A 26 2.78 7.28 7.01
N VAL A 27 2.69 7.91 5.84
CA VAL A 27 3.86 8.45 5.13
C VAL A 27 4.56 9.53 5.94
N ASP A 28 3.81 10.47 6.52
CA ASP A 28 4.37 11.61 7.23
C ASP A 28 4.92 11.22 8.62
N GLU A 29 4.29 10.27 9.33
CA GLU A 29 4.67 9.88 10.69
C GLU A 29 5.66 8.71 10.74
N VAL A 30 5.68 7.83 9.73
CA VAL A 30 6.51 6.61 9.74
C VAL A 30 7.56 6.64 8.64
N VAL A 31 7.14 6.81 7.38
CA VAL A 31 8.03 6.63 6.23
C VAL A 31 9.06 7.75 6.14
N ARG A 32 8.62 8.98 6.10
CA ARG A 32 9.50 10.15 5.92
C ARG A 32 10.53 10.32 7.03
N PRO A 33 10.21 10.16 8.32
CA PRO A 33 11.21 10.24 9.37
C PRO A 33 12.32 9.19 9.21
N PHE A 34 11.93 7.95 8.89
CA PHE A 34 12.90 6.89 8.63
C PHE A 34 13.80 7.21 7.43
N ILE A 35 13.21 7.59 6.28
CA ILE A 35 13.96 7.89 5.06
C ILE A 35 14.89 9.09 5.28
N SER A 36 14.43 10.12 5.97
CA SER A 36 15.25 11.30 6.27
C SER A 36 16.45 10.99 7.16
N ALA A 37 16.27 10.09 8.13
CA ALA A 37 17.33 9.66 9.03
C ALA A 37 18.32 8.68 8.37
N ASN A 38 17.92 7.99 7.30
CA ASN A 38 18.68 6.90 6.69
C ASN A 38 18.85 7.12 5.16
N ARG A 39 19.27 8.30 4.74
CA ARG A 39 19.38 8.66 3.30
C ARG A 39 20.34 7.79 2.52
N GLU A 40 21.35 7.25 3.19
CA GLU A 40 22.38 6.42 2.60
C GLU A 40 22.08 4.91 2.67
N ARG A 41 20.87 4.53 3.09
CA ARG A 41 20.46 3.12 3.27
C ARG A 41 20.66 2.24 2.04
N GLU A 42 20.49 2.81 0.85
CA GLU A 42 20.65 2.07 -0.42
C GLU A 42 22.08 1.59 -0.63
N TRP A 43 23.06 2.26 -0.02
CA TRP A 43 24.48 1.96 -0.13
C TRP A 43 25.05 1.29 1.11
N LEU A 44 24.57 1.64 2.29
CA LEU A 44 25.15 1.20 3.56
C LEU A 44 24.40 0.05 4.21
N PHE A 45 23.11 -0.13 3.88
CA PHE A 45 22.28 -1.15 4.53
C PHE A 45 22.22 -2.41 3.67
N GLU A 46 22.19 -3.57 4.33
CA GLU A 46 21.86 -4.83 3.67
C GLU A 46 20.43 -4.74 3.09
N PRO A 47 20.15 -5.41 1.96
CA PRO A 47 18.84 -5.31 1.30
C PRO A 47 17.64 -5.54 2.22
N ALA A 48 17.75 -6.45 3.19
CA ALA A 48 16.69 -6.76 4.15
C ALA A 48 16.42 -5.61 5.16
N GLU A 49 17.39 -4.72 5.36
CA GLU A 49 17.31 -3.63 6.34
C GLU A 49 16.86 -2.30 5.72
N ARG A 50 16.82 -2.21 4.39
CA ARG A 50 16.43 -0.97 3.67
C ARG A 50 14.98 -0.57 3.90
N LEU A 51 14.12 -1.56 4.17
CA LEU A 51 12.73 -1.37 4.59
C LEU A 51 12.50 -2.22 5.85
N PRO A 52 12.62 -1.62 7.04
CA PRO A 52 12.51 -2.37 8.30
C PRO A 52 11.15 -3.02 8.48
N ALA A 53 11.15 -4.15 9.20
CA ALA A 53 9.92 -4.91 9.48
C ALA A 53 8.86 -4.08 10.20
N GLU A 54 9.27 -3.16 11.07
CA GLU A 54 8.38 -2.25 11.80
C GLU A 54 7.62 -1.31 10.86
N MET A 55 8.28 -0.82 9.81
CA MET A 55 7.63 0.03 8.80
C MET A 55 6.55 -0.75 8.03
N LEU A 56 6.84 -2.00 7.68
CA LEU A 56 5.87 -2.88 7.03
C LEU A 56 4.73 -3.26 7.97
N ALA A 57 5.01 -3.49 9.26
CA ALA A 57 3.99 -3.75 10.26
C ALA A 57 3.05 -2.55 10.46
N GLU A 58 3.56 -1.32 10.38
CA GLU A 58 2.71 -0.11 10.40
C GLU A 58 1.84 -0.01 9.14
N ALA A 59 2.36 -0.40 7.97
CA ALA A 59 1.55 -0.48 6.75
C ALA A 59 0.42 -1.52 6.89
N ASP A 60 0.67 -2.64 7.57
CA ASP A 60 -0.34 -3.65 7.89
C ASP A 60 -1.42 -3.08 8.83
N ARG A 61 -1.02 -2.41 9.90
CA ARG A 61 -1.96 -1.77 10.83
C ARG A 61 -2.81 -0.70 10.16
N ALA A 62 -2.26 0.00 9.17
CA ALA A 62 -2.99 0.96 8.35
C ALA A 62 -3.88 0.31 7.27
N GLY A 63 -3.88 -1.03 7.13
CA GLY A 63 -4.63 -1.77 6.12
C GLY A 63 -4.06 -1.69 4.70
N LEU A 64 -2.88 -1.09 4.52
CA LEU A 64 -2.33 -0.81 3.19
C LEU A 64 -1.88 -2.08 2.45
N ARG A 65 -1.35 -3.08 3.17
CA ARG A 65 -0.97 -4.36 2.54
C ARG A 65 -2.18 -5.20 2.15
N GLY A 66 -3.28 -5.08 2.86
CA GLY A 66 -4.52 -5.82 2.62
C GLY A 66 -5.41 -5.28 1.51
N LEU A 67 -5.01 -4.22 0.78
CA LEU A 67 -5.86 -3.59 -0.24
C LEU A 67 -6.32 -4.54 -1.35
N GLY A 68 -5.47 -5.46 -1.79
CA GLY A 68 -5.80 -6.44 -2.82
C GLY A 68 -6.44 -7.73 -2.28
N VAL A 69 -6.55 -7.88 -0.97
CA VAL A 69 -7.07 -9.08 -0.30
C VAL A 69 -8.59 -8.96 -0.14
N PRO A 70 -9.38 -9.99 -0.50
CA PRO A 70 -10.82 -9.99 -0.26
C PRO A 70 -11.16 -9.87 1.23
N ASP A 71 -12.32 -9.26 1.54
CA ASP A 71 -12.83 -9.09 2.90
C ASP A 71 -12.96 -10.42 3.66
N ARG A 72 -13.42 -11.49 2.99
CA ARG A 72 -13.52 -12.83 3.57
C ARG A 72 -12.20 -13.41 4.11
N TYR A 73 -11.07 -12.84 3.72
CA TYR A 73 -9.73 -13.18 4.21
C TYR A 73 -9.13 -12.08 5.08
N GLY A 74 -9.94 -11.16 5.57
CA GLY A 74 -9.51 -10.07 6.43
C GLY A 74 -8.91 -8.86 5.69
N GLY A 75 -9.05 -8.82 4.37
CA GLY A 75 -8.65 -7.66 3.56
C GLY A 75 -9.69 -6.54 3.57
N VAL A 76 -9.40 -5.47 2.85
CA VAL A 76 -10.26 -4.29 2.77
C VAL A 76 -11.53 -4.55 1.96
N GLY A 77 -11.50 -5.47 1.00
CA GLY A 77 -12.65 -5.79 0.17
C GLY A 77 -13.10 -4.63 -0.71
N LEU A 78 -12.16 -4.03 -1.45
CA LEU A 78 -12.46 -2.90 -2.33
C LEU A 78 -13.52 -3.25 -3.39
N ASP A 79 -14.34 -2.26 -3.73
CA ASP A 79 -15.22 -2.36 -4.90
C ASP A 79 -14.37 -2.60 -6.15
N PRO A 80 -14.61 -3.71 -6.89
CA PRO A 80 -13.86 -4.03 -8.10
C PRO A 80 -13.85 -2.90 -9.15
N ALA A 81 -14.92 -2.11 -9.23
CA ALA A 81 -15.01 -0.99 -10.16
C ALA A 81 -14.09 0.18 -9.79
N ALA A 82 -13.74 0.33 -8.52
CA ALA A 82 -12.90 1.41 -7.99
C ALA A 82 -11.48 0.95 -7.63
N GLU A 83 -11.21 -0.35 -7.68
CA GLU A 83 -9.97 -0.95 -7.17
C GLU A 83 -8.71 -0.38 -7.82
N ALA A 84 -8.65 -0.34 -9.15
CA ALA A 84 -7.48 0.17 -9.87
C ALA A 84 -7.21 1.65 -9.58
N GLN A 85 -8.27 2.47 -9.48
CA GLN A 85 -8.14 3.86 -9.09
C GLN A 85 -7.65 4.00 -7.65
N THR A 86 -8.16 3.20 -6.73
CA THR A 86 -7.75 3.20 -5.32
C THR A 86 -6.28 2.81 -5.19
N PHE A 87 -5.83 1.75 -5.88
CA PHE A 87 -4.41 1.38 -5.91
C PHE A 87 -3.53 2.53 -6.42
N SER A 88 -3.91 3.20 -7.49
CA SER A 88 -3.16 4.34 -8.04
C SER A 88 -3.06 5.50 -7.05
N ILE A 89 -4.15 5.84 -6.36
CA ILE A 89 -4.18 6.90 -5.36
C ILE A 89 -3.23 6.58 -4.22
N ILE A 90 -3.34 5.40 -3.66
CA ILE A 90 -2.54 4.99 -2.49
C ILE A 90 -1.06 4.82 -2.87
N ALA A 91 -0.77 4.19 -4.02
CA ALA A 91 0.62 4.07 -4.51
C ALA A 91 1.29 5.44 -4.69
N THR A 92 0.55 6.42 -5.24
CA THR A 92 1.05 7.79 -5.41
C THR A 92 1.36 8.45 -4.07
N GLU A 93 0.49 8.29 -3.07
CA GLU A 93 0.73 8.86 -1.73
C GLU A 93 1.94 8.21 -1.04
N ILE A 94 2.11 6.89 -1.14
CA ILE A 94 3.25 6.20 -0.55
C ILE A 94 4.55 6.60 -1.26
N ALA A 95 4.55 6.69 -2.59
CA ALA A 95 5.71 7.07 -3.38
C ALA A 95 6.23 8.48 -3.06
N ARG A 96 5.39 9.36 -2.52
CA ARG A 96 5.81 10.68 -1.99
C ARG A 96 6.73 10.56 -0.76
N GLY A 97 6.63 9.45 -0.03
CA GLY A 97 7.54 9.13 1.06
C GLY A 97 8.73 8.33 0.59
N ASP A 98 8.47 7.24 -0.11
CA ASP A 98 9.48 6.34 -0.65
C ASP A 98 8.93 5.49 -1.80
N SER A 99 9.61 5.55 -2.95
CA SER A 99 9.20 4.82 -4.15
C SER A 99 9.44 3.30 -4.03
N GLY A 100 10.48 2.89 -3.32
CA GLY A 100 10.78 1.47 -3.08
C GLY A 100 9.72 0.79 -2.22
N LEU A 101 9.24 1.49 -1.17
CA LEU A 101 8.12 1.03 -0.36
C LEU A 101 6.82 0.95 -1.19
N ALA A 102 6.57 1.96 -2.04
CA ALA A 102 5.40 1.93 -2.92
C ALA A 102 5.44 0.73 -3.86
N ASP A 103 6.59 0.44 -4.48
CA ASP A 103 6.75 -0.73 -5.34
C ASP A 103 6.48 -2.04 -4.57
N LYS A 104 7.03 -2.19 -3.36
CA LYS A 104 6.80 -3.36 -2.51
C LYS A 104 5.31 -3.62 -2.27
N LEU A 105 4.55 -2.58 -1.92
CA LEU A 105 3.11 -2.70 -1.67
C LEU A 105 2.32 -2.98 -2.95
N VAL A 106 2.66 -2.31 -4.05
CA VAL A 106 2.05 -2.56 -5.36
C VAL A 106 2.26 -4.00 -5.82
N GLN A 107 3.47 -4.56 -5.66
CA GLN A 107 3.73 -5.97 -5.97
C GLN A 107 2.85 -6.90 -5.13
N ASN A 108 2.69 -6.62 -3.85
CA ASN A 108 1.82 -7.39 -2.97
C ASN A 108 0.35 -7.36 -3.44
N TRP A 109 -0.17 -6.18 -3.80
CA TRP A 109 -1.54 -6.05 -4.33
C TRP A 109 -1.71 -6.80 -5.66
N LYS A 110 -0.74 -6.70 -6.57
CA LYS A 110 -0.76 -7.44 -7.85
C LYS A 110 -0.85 -8.93 -7.65
N ILE A 111 -0.04 -9.50 -6.74
CA ILE A 111 -0.09 -10.93 -6.42
C ILE A 111 -1.45 -11.29 -5.83
N SER A 112 -1.98 -10.49 -4.92
CA SER A 112 -3.31 -10.72 -4.33
C SER A 112 -4.43 -10.73 -5.39
N VAL A 113 -4.39 -9.79 -6.34
CA VAL A 113 -5.35 -9.72 -7.45
C VAL A 113 -5.24 -10.96 -8.35
N LEU A 114 -4.01 -11.39 -8.68
CA LEU A 114 -3.77 -12.59 -9.50
C LEU A 114 -4.26 -13.85 -8.80
N LEU A 115 -3.95 -14.02 -7.51
CA LEU A 115 -4.45 -15.15 -6.72
C LEU A 115 -5.98 -15.18 -6.68
N ARG A 116 -6.61 -14.04 -6.44
CA ARG A 116 -8.06 -13.93 -6.41
C ARG A 116 -8.70 -14.27 -7.75
N ALA A 117 -8.08 -13.86 -8.86
CA ALA A 117 -8.63 -14.04 -10.19
C ALA A 117 -8.38 -15.43 -10.79
N LEU A 118 -7.23 -16.02 -10.50
CA LEU A 118 -6.73 -17.20 -11.21
C LEU A 118 -6.58 -18.45 -10.35
N ALA A 119 -6.35 -18.30 -9.04
CA ALA A 119 -6.14 -19.44 -8.17
C ALA A 119 -7.47 -20.12 -7.80
N PRO A 120 -7.51 -21.46 -7.80
CA PRO A 120 -8.66 -22.19 -7.27
C PRO A 120 -8.85 -21.92 -5.77
N ARG A 121 -10.08 -22.08 -5.29
CA ARG A 121 -10.48 -21.70 -3.93
C ARG A 121 -9.56 -22.26 -2.83
N HIS A 122 -9.18 -23.51 -2.92
CA HIS A 122 -8.33 -24.15 -1.91
C HIS A 122 -6.94 -23.49 -1.79
N LEU A 123 -6.40 -22.95 -2.88
CA LEU A 123 -5.15 -22.17 -2.84
C LEU A 123 -5.37 -20.79 -2.24
N GLN A 124 -6.48 -20.11 -2.57
CA GLN A 124 -6.82 -18.84 -1.92
C GLN A 124 -6.97 -19.02 -0.41
N ASP A 125 -7.67 -20.07 0.03
CA ASP A 125 -7.86 -20.40 1.45
C ASP A 125 -6.53 -20.71 2.18
N ALA A 126 -5.54 -21.24 1.46
CA ALA A 126 -4.23 -21.54 2.02
C ALA A 126 -3.29 -20.31 2.10
N TRP A 127 -3.39 -19.36 1.17
CA TRP A 127 -2.41 -18.28 1.02
C TRP A 127 -2.85 -16.95 1.62
N PHE A 128 -4.14 -16.56 1.49
CA PHE A 128 -4.60 -15.27 1.98
C PHE A 128 -4.59 -15.09 3.51
N PRO A 129 -4.88 -16.10 4.36
CA PRO A 129 -4.90 -15.93 5.81
C PRO A 129 -3.53 -15.80 6.49
N ARG A 130 -2.45 -15.67 5.74
CA ARG A 130 -1.06 -15.62 6.26
C ARG A 130 -0.46 -14.23 6.23
#